data_ad7d7aa6331b7275c217eda98ecc91b8
#
_entry.id   ad7d7aa6331b7275c217eda98ecc91b8
#
_cell.length_a   1.000
_cell.length_b   1.000
_cell.length_c   1.000
_cell.angle_alpha   90.00
_cell.angle_beta   90.00
_cell.angle_gamma   90.00
#
_symmetry.space_group_name_H-M   'P 1'
#
loop_
_entity.id
_entity.type
_entity.pdbx_description
1 polymer ?
#
loop_
_entity_poly.entity_id
_entity_poly.type
_entity_poly.pdbx_seq_one_letter_code
_entity_poly.pdbx_strand_id
1 'polypeptide(L)'
;MNKLDIIGLGEVVIDWVVEIPFYPKPDDKVDALSENHFPGGVTANYLVAISRLGGSCGFIGAVGDDFYGDVLINDFKTEKIDTSLVVKKKNKSTPINFIMVVKGEKSIIQSPYMQTTKISISDLDESYMGSANVMHTTVIHQKITEKAIEIAKKFDVKISIDLESQIAQRGWKDLKKVLLNADVLIPNKNGAKTITNTNSPEKAAEVLVKKGIPIVIITLGKEGVLITTKKFQKKIPAHHVEKVIDTTGAGDCFNGAFSYGYWIKGWDLEKSCKYATLATALKIQKLGARTGMPSRSELLQFIKENGIKWNL
;
A
#
# COMPACT_ATOMS: atom_id res chain seq x y z
N MET A 1 10.96 19.86 13.77
CA MET A 1 10.20 19.23 12.68
C MET A 1 8.76 19.06 13.15
N ASN A 2 7.77 19.30 12.30
CA ASN A 2 6.39 18.97 12.64
C ASN A 2 6.27 17.44 12.76
N LYS A 3 5.53 16.97 13.76
CA LYS A 3 5.32 15.53 13.97
C LYS A 3 4.51 14.96 12.82
N LEU A 4 5.02 13.90 12.16
CA LEU A 4 4.30 13.19 11.12
C LEU A 4 3.34 12.15 11.73
N ASP A 5 2.16 12.00 11.14
CA ASP A 5 1.26 10.92 11.54
C ASP A 5 1.85 9.57 11.12
N ILE A 6 2.27 9.47 9.85
CA ILE A 6 2.73 8.21 9.27
C ILE A 6 3.92 8.44 8.35
N ILE A 7 4.92 7.58 8.44
CA ILE A 7 5.98 7.43 7.45
C ILE A 7 5.81 6.11 6.70
N GLY A 8 6.06 6.14 5.38
CA GLY A 8 6.07 4.95 4.53
C GLY A 8 7.49 4.61 4.09
N LEU A 9 7.94 3.39 4.40
CA LEU A 9 9.21 2.86 3.94
C LEU A 9 8.97 1.84 2.82
N GLY A 10 9.36 2.17 1.60
CA GLY A 10 9.12 1.24 0.49
C GLY A 10 9.52 1.79 -0.86
N GLU A 11 8.74 1.40 -1.86
CA GLU A 11 8.96 1.72 -3.26
C GLU A 11 8.04 2.81 -3.79
N VAL A 12 8.56 3.52 -4.76
CA VAL A 12 7.84 4.41 -5.66
C VAL A 12 8.31 4.13 -7.09
N VAL A 13 7.41 4.08 -8.02
CA VAL A 13 7.66 3.64 -9.40
C VAL A 13 6.84 4.47 -10.39
N ILE A 14 7.18 4.38 -11.67
CA ILE A 14 6.27 4.74 -12.76
C ILE A 14 5.56 3.48 -13.23
N ASP A 15 4.25 3.50 -13.30
CA ASP A 15 3.43 2.50 -13.97
C ASP A 15 3.20 2.95 -15.41
N TRP A 16 3.90 2.32 -16.35
CA TRP A 16 3.71 2.51 -17.79
C TRP A 16 2.63 1.57 -18.27
N VAL A 17 1.43 2.10 -18.44
CA VAL A 17 0.24 1.34 -18.81
C VAL A 17 0.01 1.44 -20.30
N VAL A 18 0.02 0.31 -20.98
CA VAL A 18 -0.21 0.20 -22.44
C VAL A 18 -1.41 -0.72 -22.67
N GLU A 19 -2.48 -0.18 -23.24
CA GLU A 19 -3.61 -0.99 -23.68
C GLU A 19 -3.37 -1.50 -25.09
N ILE A 20 -3.49 -2.80 -25.28
CA ILE A 20 -3.27 -3.48 -26.54
C ILE A 20 -4.45 -4.41 -26.89
N PRO A 21 -4.75 -4.65 -28.17
CA PRO A 21 -5.90 -5.47 -28.55
C PRO A 21 -5.76 -6.95 -28.18
N PHE A 22 -4.51 -7.46 -28.14
CA PHE A 22 -4.16 -8.83 -27.74
C PHE A 22 -2.70 -8.90 -27.31
N TYR A 23 -2.32 -9.93 -26.55
CA TYR A 23 -0.90 -10.16 -26.19
C TYR A 23 -0.11 -10.59 -27.42
N PRO A 24 0.97 -9.88 -27.80
CA PRO A 24 1.79 -10.25 -28.97
C PRO A 24 2.49 -11.59 -28.73
N LYS A 25 2.58 -12.40 -29.80
CA LYS A 25 3.44 -13.57 -29.84
C LYS A 25 4.86 -13.14 -30.24
N PRO A 26 5.86 -14.03 -30.09
CA PRO A 26 7.19 -13.77 -30.66
C PRO A 26 7.09 -13.34 -32.14
N ASP A 27 7.84 -12.31 -32.50
CA ASP A 27 7.89 -11.67 -33.83
C ASP A 27 6.65 -10.88 -34.25
N ASP A 28 5.60 -10.83 -33.42
CA ASP A 28 4.43 -9.95 -33.69
C ASP A 28 4.76 -8.48 -33.40
N LYS A 29 4.16 -7.60 -34.19
CA LYS A 29 4.12 -6.15 -33.97
C LYS A 29 2.67 -5.73 -33.78
N VAL A 30 2.39 -5.06 -32.65
CA VAL A 30 1.04 -4.66 -32.27
C VAL A 30 1.01 -3.17 -31.99
N ASP A 31 0.06 -2.46 -32.56
CA ASP A 31 -0.19 -1.07 -32.26
C ASP A 31 -0.97 -0.94 -30.94
N ALA A 32 -0.50 -0.08 -30.06
CA ALA A 32 -1.17 0.22 -28.82
C ALA A 32 -2.47 1.00 -29.07
N LEU A 33 -3.52 0.69 -28.29
CA LEU A 33 -4.78 1.43 -28.30
C LEU A 33 -4.68 2.71 -27.47
N SER A 34 -3.93 2.65 -26.37
CA SER A 34 -3.61 3.79 -25.51
C SER A 34 -2.32 3.58 -24.75
N GLU A 35 -1.69 4.67 -24.33
CA GLU A 35 -0.46 4.65 -23.54
C GLU A 35 -0.53 5.77 -22.47
N ASN A 36 -0.17 5.42 -21.23
CA ASN A 36 -0.17 6.35 -20.12
C ASN A 36 0.95 6.03 -19.13
N HIS A 37 1.52 7.07 -18.51
CA HIS A 37 2.48 6.96 -17.40
C HIS A 37 1.84 7.49 -16.13
N PHE A 38 1.74 6.65 -15.10
CA PHE A 38 1.17 7.04 -13.82
C PHE A 38 2.21 6.88 -12.69
N PRO A 39 2.27 7.81 -11.73
CA PRO A 39 2.93 7.54 -10.47
C PRO A 39 2.31 6.34 -9.78
N GLY A 40 3.15 5.38 -9.34
CA GLY A 40 2.75 4.13 -8.72
C GLY A 40 3.62 3.77 -7.52
N GLY A 41 3.57 2.49 -7.14
CA GLY A 41 4.23 1.93 -5.97
C GLY A 41 3.30 1.81 -4.76
N VAL A 42 3.23 0.62 -4.17
CA VAL A 42 2.27 0.28 -3.10
C VAL A 42 2.40 1.23 -1.91
N THR A 43 3.62 1.41 -1.39
CA THR A 43 3.87 2.33 -0.27
C THR A 43 3.52 3.78 -0.63
N ALA A 44 3.88 4.21 -1.84
CA ALA A 44 3.58 5.56 -2.30
C ALA A 44 2.07 5.81 -2.44
N ASN A 45 1.34 4.86 -3.02
CA ASN A 45 -0.12 4.90 -3.14
C ASN A 45 -0.81 4.95 -1.78
N TYR A 46 -0.34 4.15 -0.82
CA TYR A 46 -0.81 4.15 0.56
C TYR A 46 -0.71 5.55 1.20
N LEU A 47 0.43 6.23 1.04
CA LEU A 47 0.63 7.58 1.59
C LEU A 47 -0.26 8.62 0.91
N VAL A 48 -0.46 8.52 -0.40
CA VAL A 48 -1.39 9.40 -1.14
C VAL A 48 -2.81 9.26 -0.60
N ALA A 49 -3.27 8.03 -0.34
CA ALA A 49 -4.59 7.81 0.25
C ALA A 49 -4.74 8.50 1.62
N ILE A 50 -3.71 8.42 2.48
CA ILE A 50 -3.74 9.07 3.80
C ILE A 50 -3.69 10.60 3.66
N SER A 51 -2.80 11.13 2.84
CA SER A 51 -2.65 12.57 2.65
C SER A 51 -3.95 13.21 2.15
N ARG A 52 -4.61 12.61 1.16
CA ARG A 52 -5.89 13.10 0.64
C ARG A 52 -7.03 13.05 1.65
N LEU A 53 -6.95 12.16 2.65
CA LEU A 53 -7.88 12.11 3.78
C LEU A 53 -7.54 13.14 4.88
N GLY A 54 -6.37 13.80 4.79
CA GLY A 54 -5.93 14.86 5.69
C GLY A 54 -4.93 14.42 6.76
N GLY A 55 -4.25 13.27 6.59
CA GLY A 55 -3.12 12.87 7.43
C GLY A 55 -1.81 13.47 6.96
N SER A 56 -0.87 13.71 7.87
CA SER A 56 0.49 14.16 7.57
C SER A 56 1.42 12.97 7.36
N CYS A 57 2.06 12.92 6.17
CA CYS A 57 2.82 11.75 5.74
C CYS A 57 4.21 12.11 5.25
N GLY A 58 5.16 11.16 5.41
CA GLY A 58 6.47 11.24 4.81
C GLY A 58 6.87 9.93 4.13
N PHE A 59 7.66 10.01 3.07
CA PHE A 59 8.13 8.86 2.32
C PHE A 59 9.64 8.65 2.53
N ILE A 60 10.01 7.40 2.80
CA ILE A 60 11.39 6.92 2.90
C ILE A 60 11.65 5.92 1.78
N GLY A 61 12.47 6.29 0.83
CA GLY A 61 12.76 5.44 -0.31
C GLY A 61 13.72 6.11 -1.29
N ALA A 62 13.86 5.54 -2.49
CA ALA A 62 14.76 6.07 -3.50
C ALA A 62 14.13 6.15 -4.88
N VAL A 63 14.60 7.11 -5.65
CA VAL A 63 14.35 7.26 -7.09
C VAL A 63 15.68 7.33 -7.83
N GLY A 64 15.67 7.15 -9.14
CA GLY A 64 16.82 7.45 -10.00
C GLY A 64 17.09 8.94 -10.07
N ASP A 65 18.31 9.30 -10.50
CA ASP A 65 18.66 10.67 -10.84
C ASP A 65 18.33 10.89 -12.33
N ASP A 66 17.04 10.84 -12.63
CA ASP A 66 16.48 10.92 -13.98
C ASP A 66 15.13 11.68 -13.99
N PHE A 67 14.60 11.91 -15.19
CA PHE A 67 13.33 12.60 -15.40
C PHE A 67 12.18 12.00 -14.58
N TYR A 68 12.05 10.69 -14.54
CA TYR A 68 10.97 10.02 -13.79
C TYR A 68 11.13 10.15 -12.28
N GLY A 69 12.38 10.21 -11.79
CA GLY A 69 12.65 10.51 -10.38
C GLY A 69 12.14 11.88 -9.97
N ASP A 70 12.34 12.89 -10.84
CA ASP A 70 11.82 14.23 -10.62
C ASP A 70 10.30 14.30 -10.68
N VAL A 71 9.69 13.59 -11.63
CA VAL A 71 8.23 13.47 -11.73
C VAL A 71 7.64 12.91 -10.43
N LEU A 72 8.20 11.82 -9.90
CA LEU A 72 7.71 11.18 -8.66
C LEU A 72 7.88 12.05 -7.42
N ILE A 73 9.01 12.77 -7.30
CA ILE A 73 9.23 13.71 -6.20
C ILE A 73 8.23 14.89 -6.27
N ASN A 74 7.98 15.41 -7.47
CA ASN A 74 7.00 16.48 -7.66
C ASN A 74 5.57 16.03 -7.39
N ASP A 75 5.22 14.79 -7.76
CA ASP A 75 3.94 14.19 -7.44
C ASP A 75 3.74 14.11 -5.92
N PHE A 76 4.72 13.62 -5.16
CA PHE A 76 4.66 13.62 -3.70
C PHE A 76 4.46 15.02 -3.11
N LYS A 77 5.16 16.04 -3.63
CA LYS A 77 4.99 17.43 -3.16
C LYS A 77 3.58 17.93 -3.44
N THR A 78 3.01 17.62 -4.61
CA THR A 78 1.63 17.96 -4.98
C THR A 78 0.63 17.29 -4.03
N GLU A 79 0.89 16.03 -3.66
CA GLU A 79 0.11 15.26 -2.68
C GLU A 79 0.45 15.63 -1.22
N LYS A 80 1.27 16.66 -0.97
CA LYS A 80 1.68 17.14 0.36
C LYS A 80 2.36 16.08 1.22
N ILE A 81 3.08 15.15 0.61
CA ILE A 81 3.88 14.13 1.28
C ILE A 81 5.29 14.68 1.45
N ASP A 82 5.83 14.58 2.67
CA ASP A 82 7.21 14.98 2.95
C ASP A 82 8.20 14.09 2.21
N THR A 83 9.14 14.72 1.50
CA THR A 83 10.13 14.05 0.65
C THR A 83 11.56 14.17 1.20
N SER A 84 11.73 14.59 2.45
CA SER A 84 13.04 14.85 3.06
C SER A 84 13.96 13.63 3.05
N LEU A 85 13.41 12.41 3.09
CA LEU A 85 14.15 11.14 3.00
C LEU A 85 13.95 10.41 1.68
N VAL A 86 13.59 11.12 0.61
CA VAL A 86 13.65 10.58 -0.75
C VAL A 86 15.06 10.74 -1.30
N VAL A 87 15.75 9.65 -1.52
CA VAL A 87 17.13 9.64 -1.99
C VAL A 87 17.18 9.51 -3.51
N LYS A 88 17.78 10.51 -4.20
CA LYS A 88 18.13 10.38 -5.61
C LYS A 88 19.43 9.57 -5.75
N LYS A 89 19.38 8.45 -6.43
CA LYS A 89 20.53 7.55 -6.65
C LYS A 89 21.21 7.89 -7.97
N LYS A 90 22.42 8.49 -7.90
CA LYS A 90 23.24 8.79 -9.09
C LYS A 90 23.51 7.53 -9.91
N ASN A 91 23.49 7.68 -11.24
CA ASN A 91 23.72 6.61 -12.19
C ASN A 91 22.77 5.40 -12.01
N LYS A 92 21.56 5.63 -11.50
CA LYS A 92 20.49 4.63 -11.41
C LYS A 92 19.24 5.17 -12.07
N SER A 93 18.47 4.28 -12.68
CA SER A 93 17.19 4.60 -13.27
C SER A 93 16.06 4.42 -12.26
N THR A 94 15.06 5.29 -12.32
CA THR A 94 13.81 5.13 -11.61
C THR A 94 13.09 3.86 -12.09
N PRO A 95 12.58 3.00 -11.19
CA PRO A 95 11.87 1.81 -11.59
C PRO A 95 10.59 2.11 -12.38
N ILE A 96 10.38 1.38 -13.47
CA ILE A 96 9.19 1.46 -14.31
C ILE A 96 8.54 0.07 -14.35
N ASN A 97 7.28 -0.05 -13.96
CA ASN A 97 6.49 -1.23 -14.23
C ASN A 97 5.87 -1.12 -15.61
N PHE A 98 6.07 -2.11 -16.46
CA PHE A 98 5.38 -2.19 -17.74
C PHE A 98 4.10 -2.97 -17.55
N ILE A 99 2.95 -2.32 -17.75
CA ILE A 99 1.63 -2.88 -17.52
C ILE A 99 0.90 -2.99 -18.85
N MET A 100 0.74 -4.21 -19.33
CA MET A 100 -0.07 -4.49 -20.52
C MET A 100 -1.51 -4.75 -20.10
N VAL A 101 -2.45 -4.07 -20.74
CA VAL A 101 -3.89 -4.26 -20.54
C VAL A 101 -4.51 -4.82 -21.83
N VAL A 102 -5.17 -5.97 -21.71
CA VAL A 102 -5.89 -6.63 -22.81
C VAL A 102 -7.31 -6.92 -22.35
N LYS A 103 -8.31 -6.29 -22.97
CA LYS A 103 -9.74 -6.48 -22.63
C LYS A 103 -10.04 -6.32 -21.14
N GLY A 104 -9.35 -5.36 -20.49
CA GLY A 104 -9.50 -5.06 -19.06
C GLY A 104 -8.70 -5.96 -18.11
N GLU A 105 -8.05 -7.02 -18.62
CA GLU A 105 -7.11 -7.83 -17.84
C GLU A 105 -5.70 -7.28 -17.95
N LYS A 106 -4.94 -7.32 -16.85
CA LYS A 106 -3.59 -6.76 -16.81
C LYS A 106 -2.51 -7.79 -16.54
N SER A 107 -1.37 -7.58 -17.17
CA SER A 107 -0.10 -8.27 -16.88
C SER A 107 0.97 -7.24 -16.56
N ILE A 108 1.77 -7.51 -15.53
CA ILE A 108 2.78 -6.57 -15.02
C ILE A 108 4.16 -7.18 -15.16
N ILE A 109 5.06 -6.44 -15.81
CA ILE A 109 6.49 -6.74 -15.85
C ILE A 109 7.19 -5.73 -14.97
N GLN A 110 7.75 -6.18 -13.86
CA GLN A 110 8.46 -5.32 -12.91
C GLN A 110 9.87 -5.00 -13.41
N SER A 111 10.26 -3.74 -13.26
CA SER A 111 11.60 -3.29 -13.57
C SER A 111 12.68 -3.97 -12.71
N PRO A 112 13.82 -4.38 -13.27
CA PRO A 112 14.95 -4.85 -12.47
C PRO A 112 15.53 -3.75 -11.55
N TYR A 113 15.29 -2.48 -11.86
CA TYR A 113 15.72 -1.34 -11.04
C TYR A 113 15.06 -1.28 -9.67
N MET A 114 13.94 -1.97 -9.44
CA MET A 114 13.36 -2.17 -8.11
C MET A 114 14.37 -2.70 -7.08
N GLN A 115 15.34 -3.51 -7.52
CA GLN A 115 16.37 -4.08 -6.64
C GLN A 115 17.63 -3.23 -6.54
N THR A 116 17.87 -2.32 -7.46
CA THR A 116 19.10 -1.51 -7.52
C THR A 116 18.90 -0.06 -7.12
N THR A 117 17.74 0.53 -7.42
CA THR A 117 17.37 1.89 -7.02
C THR A 117 16.62 1.83 -5.71
N LYS A 118 17.36 1.72 -4.63
CA LYS A 118 16.85 1.61 -3.24
C LYS A 118 17.75 2.38 -2.29
N ILE A 119 17.21 2.74 -1.15
CA ILE A 119 18.00 3.28 -0.04
C ILE A 119 18.98 2.24 0.53
N SER A 120 19.96 2.71 1.26
CA SER A 120 20.83 1.91 2.12
C SER A 120 20.45 2.11 3.59
N ILE A 121 21.01 1.28 4.48
CA ILE A 121 20.80 1.42 5.92
C ILE A 121 21.30 2.78 6.43
N SER A 122 22.37 3.32 5.83
CA SER A 122 22.91 4.64 6.17
C SER A 122 22.03 5.82 5.74
N ASP A 123 21.06 5.61 4.88
CA ASP A 123 20.09 6.64 4.46
C ASP A 123 18.90 6.75 5.45
N LEU A 124 18.80 5.84 6.45
CA LEU A 124 17.78 5.90 7.50
C LEU A 124 18.17 6.96 8.54
N ASP A 125 17.34 7.97 8.72
CA ASP A 125 17.50 9.00 9.75
C ASP A 125 16.66 8.66 10.99
N GLU A 126 17.31 8.34 12.11
CA GLU A 126 16.63 7.94 13.35
C GLU A 126 15.73 9.07 13.90
N SER A 127 16.14 10.31 13.79
CA SER A 127 15.40 11.46 14.28
C SER A 127 14.10 11.68 13.47
N TYR A 128 14.24 11.61 12.15
CA TYR A 128 13.07 11.68 11.27
C TYR A 128 12.09 10.54 11.51
N MET A 129 12.57 9.30 11.57
CA MET A 129 11.74 8.12 11.82
C MET A 129 11.06 8.19 13.20
N GLY A 130 11.80 8.62 14.23
CA GLY A 130 11.27 8.78 15.59
C GLY A 130 10.27 9.92 15.76
N SER A 131 10.16 10.83 14.77
CA SER A 131 9.16 11.91 14.78
C SER A 131 7.76 11.45 14.34
N ALA A 132 7.63 10.25 13.79
CA ALA A 132 6.34 9.73 13.32
C ALA A 132 5.61 8.91 14.40
N ASN A 133 4.29 8.81 14.28
CA ASN A 133 3.50 7.92 15.14
C ASN A 133 3.51 6.48 14.64
N VAL A 134 3.54 6.28 13.31
CA VAL A 134 3.46 4.98 12.65
C VAL A 134 4.45 4.89 11.50
N MET A 135 5.11 3.75 11.35
CA MET A 135 5.85 3.36 10.15
C MET A 135 5.08 2.27 9.40
N HIS A 136 4.82 2.49 8.13
CA HIS A 136 4.24 1.51 7.22
C HIS A 136 5.26 0.98 6.22
N THR A 137 5.22 -0.32 5.89
CA THR A 137 6.12 -0.95 4.92
C THR A 137 5.50 -2.16 4.24
N THR A 138 5.95 -2.43 3.00
CA THR A 138 5.63 -3.64 2.21
C THR A 138 6.70 -4.74 2.34
N VAL A 139 7.76 -4.50 3.09
CA VAL A 139 8.89 -5.44 3.28
C VAL A 139 9.66 -5.78 1.99
N ILE A 140 9.59 -4.94 0.98
CA ILE A 140 10.26 -5.20 -0.32
C ILE A 140 11.78 -5.39 -0.14
N HIS A 141 12.41 -4.60 0.74
CA HIS A 141 13.83 -4.66 1.09
C HIS A 141 14.01 -5.11 2.54
N GLN A 142 13.98 -6.42 2.78
CA GLN A 142 13.92 -7.01 4.12
C GLN A 142 14.97 -6.49 5.10
N LYS A 143 16.26 -6.47 4.73
CA LYS A 143 17.36 -6.01 5.63
C LYS A 143 17.21 -4.55 6.04
N ILE A 144 16.73 -3.70 5.11
CA ILE A 144 16.47 -2.28 5.40
C ILE A 144 15.26 -2.17 6.33
N THR A 145 14.20 -2.95 6.05
CA THR A 145 13.01 -3.00 6.90
C THR A 145 13.33 -3.50 8.31
N GLU A 146 14.17 -4.53 8.47
CA GLU A 146 14.60 -5.01 9.77
C GLU A 146 15.30 -3.89 10.58
N LYS A 147 16.20 -3.14 9.95
CA LYS A 147 16.85 -2.00 10.60
C LYS A 147 15.90 -0.85 10.91
N ALA A 148 14.99 -0.55 10.00
CA ALA A 148 13.97 0.47 10.23
C ALA A 148 13.04 0.11 11.39
N ILE A 149 12.68 -1.16 11.56
CA ILE A 149 11.91 -1.66 12.70
C ILE A 149 12.68 -1.49 14.02
N GLU A 150 13.98 -1.77 14.04
CA GLU A 150 14.82 -1.52 15.23
C GLU A 150 14.79 -0.04 15.64
N ILE A 151 14.90 0.86 14.67
CA ILE A 151 14.80 2.31 14.90
C ILE A 151 13.38 2.69 15.38
N ALA A 152 12.36 2.24 14.71
CA ALA A 152 10.97 2.51 15.07
C ALA A 152 10.66 2.12 16.51
N LYS A 153 11.11 0.94 16.94
CA LYS A 153 10.94 0.46 18.32
C LYS A 153 11.66 1.31 19.36
N LYS A 154 12.85 1.81 19.05
CA LYS A 154 13.61 2.69 19.95
C LYS A 154 12.82 3.95 20.32
N PHE A 155 11.93 4.41 19.44
CA PHE A 155 11.12 5.62 19.60
C PHE A 155 9.62 5.33 19.83
N ASP A 156 9.24 4.09 20.11
CA ASP A 156 7.83 3.64 20.28
C ASP A 156 6.93 3.94 19.05
N VAL A 157 7.50 4.00 17.86
CA VAL A 157 6.77 4.16 16.60
C VAL A 157 6.06 2.85 16.28
N LYS A 158 4.76 2.90 16.04
CA LYS A 158 3.94 1.72 15.71
C LYS A 158 4.26 1.20 14.30
N ILE A 159 4.09 -0.10 14.08
CA ILE A 159 4.49 -0.76 12.85
C ILE A 159 3.27 -1.36 12.15
N SER A 160 3.00 -0.87 10.94
CA SER A 160 1.99 -1.40 10.02
C SER A 160 2.67 -2.08 8.85
N ILE A 161 2.28 -3.30 8.53
CA ILE A 161 2.87 -4.08 7.42
C ILE A 161 1.79 -4.51 6.44
N ASP A 162 1.96 -4.15 5.17
CA ASP A 162 1.26 -4.77 4.05
C ASP A 162 2.05 -5.99 3.57
N LEU A 163 1.40 -7.15 3.51
CA LEU A 163 2.05 -8.38 3.06
C LEU A 163 1.42 -8.88 1.76
N GLU A 164 2.01 -8.50 0.65
CA GLU A 164 1.64 -8.99 -0.66
C GLU A 164 2.04 -10.46 -0.88
N SER A 165 1.31 -11.12 -1.79
CA SER A 165 1.56 -12.53 -2.12
C SER A 165 2.98 -12.81 -2.57
N GLN A 166 3.59 -11.91 -3.34
CA GLN A 166 4.95 -12.04 -3.84
C GLN A 166 5.98 -12.02 -2.70
N ILE A 167 5.78 -11.14 -1.72
CA ILE A 167 6.65 -11.07 -0.53
C ILE A 167 6.44 -12.30 0.35
N ALA A 168 5.18 -12.75 0.52
CA ALA A 168 4.83 -13.91 1.32
C ALA A 168 5.50 -15.21 0.81
N GLN A 169 5.83 -15.32 -0.49
CA GLN A 169 6.56 -16.47 -1.07
C GLN A 169 7.96 -16.66 -0.46
N ARG A 170 8.55 -15.66 0.17
CA ARG A 170 9.83 -15.81 0.92
C ARG A 170 9.67 -16.72 2.13
N GLY A 171 8.44 -16.97 2.58
CA GLY A 171 8.09 -17.89 3.65
C GLY A 171 8.29 -17.34 5.06
N TRP A 172 7.62 -18.02 6.01
CA TRP A 172 7.62 -17.64 7.42
C TRP A 172 9.02 -17.58 8.04
N LYS A 173 9.89 -18.55 7.70
CA LYS A 173 11.24 -18.63 8.27
C LYS A 173 12.03 -17.35 8.06
N ASP A 174 11.93 -16.77 6.87
CA ASP A 174 12.68 -15.58 6.49
C ASP A 174 12.00 -14.30 7.02
N LEU A 175 10.67 -14.23 6.96
CA LEU A 175 9.91 -13.02 7.29
C LEU A 175 9.54 -12.88 8.77
N LYS A 176 9.66 -13.93 9.59
CA LYS A 176 9.18 -13.93 10.99
C LYS A 176 9.73 -12.80 11.84
N LYS A 177 10.99 -12.41 11.64
CA LYS A 177 11.61 -11.30 12.39
C LYS A 177 10.91 -9.97 12.12
N VAL A 178 10.47 -9.75 10.88
CA VAL A 178 9.73 -8.54 10.49
C VAL A 178 8.29 -8.64 10.94
N LEU A 179 7.60 -9.73 10.60
CA LEU A 179 6.16 -9.89 10.82
C LEU A 179 5.75 -9.90 12.29
N LEU A 180 6.59 -10.49 13.18
CA LEU A 180 6.34 -10.51 14.62
C LEU A 180 6.49 -9.15 15.30
N ASN A 181 6.99 -8.15 14.60
CA ASN A 181 7.08 -6.78 15.08
C ASN A 181 5.93 -5.88 14.61
N ALA A 182 5.02 -6.41 13.78
CA ALA A 182 3.85 -5.66 13.34
C ALA A 182 2.85 -5.46 14.49
N ASP A 183 2.42 -4.22 14.71
CA ASP A 183 1.22 -3.90 15.50
C ASP A 183 -0.04 -4.23 14.71
N VAL A 184 0.00 -4.01 13.39
CA VAL A 184 -1.04 -4.39 12.42
C VAL A 184 -0.40 -5.02 11.20
N LEU A 185 -0.85 -6.23 10.84
CA LEU A 185 -0.48 -6.91 9.60
C LEU A 185 -1.68 -6.98 8.66
N ILE A 186 -1.51 -6.49 7.43
CA ILE A 186 -2.59 -6.43 6.43
C ILE A 186 -2.18 -7.24 5.18
N PRO A 187 -2.29 -8.57 5.20
CA PRO A 187 -2.03 -9.36 4.01
C PRO A 187 -3.24 -9.37 3.07
N ASN A 188 -2.98 -9.53 1.77
CA ASN A 188 -4.03 -9.96 0.87
C ASN A 188 -4.36 -11.46 1.08
N LYS A 189 -5.52 -11.92 0.57
CA LYS A 189 -6.01 -13.31 0.72
C LYS A 189 -4.95 -14.35 0.37
N ASN A 190 -4.24 -14.16 -0.74
CA ASN A 190 -3.22 -15.10 -1.19
C ASN A 190 -1.95 -15.01 -0.35
N GLY A 191 -1.50 -13.80 0.01
CA GLY A 191 -0.35 -13.60 0.89
C GLY A 191 -0.54 -14.26 2.25
N ALA A 192 -1.73 -14.11 2.86
CA ALA A 192 -2.06 -14.76 4.12
C ALA A 192 -2.00 -16.30 4.02
N LYS A 193 -2.60 -16.87 2.98
CA LYS A 193 -2.58 -18.33 2.74
C LYS A 193 -1.17 -18.84 2.49
N THR A 194 -0.39 -18.15 1.70
CA THR A 194 0.99 -18.51 1.34
C THR A 194 1.89 -18.51 2.58
N ILE A 195 1.90 -17.43 3.37
CA ILE A 195 2.79 -17.31 4.54
C ILE A 195 2.47 -18.29 5.67
N THR A 196 1.22 -18.75 5.73
CA THR A 196 0.75 -19.69 6.77
C THR A 196 0.62 -21.13 6.30
N ASN A 197 0.74 -21.36 4.99
CA ASN A 197 0.46 -22.65 4.35
C ASN A 197 -0.94 -23.20 4.70
N THR A 198 -1.97 -22.35 4.61
CA THR A 198 -3.36 -22.69 4.90
C THR A 198 -4.26 -22.49 3.69
N ASN A 199 -5.43 -23.12 3.66
CA ASN A 199 -6.35 -23.07 2.52
C ASN A 199 -7.46 -22.01 2.67
N SER A 200 -7.66 -21.46 3.88
CA SER A 200 -8.68 -20.43 4.10
C SER A 200 -8.09 -19.18 4.78
N PRO A 201 -8.62 -17.99 4.47
CA PRO A 201 -8.19 -16.76 5.11
C PRO A 201 -8.48 -16.75 6.63
N GLU A 202 -9.56 -17.40 7.08
CA GLU A 202 -9.92 -17.49 8.50
C GLU A 202 -8.83 -18.24 9.28
N LYS A 203 -8.45 -19.43 8.79
CA LYS A 203 -7.37 -20.24 9.39
C LYS A 203 -6.02 -19.51 9.29
N ALA A 204 -5.75 -18.84 8.17
CA ALA A 204 -4.53 -18.05 8.01
C ALA A 204 -4.42 -16.95 9.08
N ALA A 205 -5.50 -16.20 9.29
CA ALA A 205 -5.54 -15.15 10.30
C ALA A 205 -5.34 -15.67 11.72
N GLU A 206 -6.02 -16.80 12.07
CA GLU A 206 -5.84 -17.46 13.36
C GLU A 206 -4.40 -17.92 13.61
N VAL A 207 -3.76 -18.50 12.59
CA VAL A 207 -2.34 -18.92 12.68
C VAL A 207 -1.45 -17.72 12.94
N LEU A 208 -1.64 -16.60 12.22
CA LEU A 208 -0.83 -15.39 12.39
C LEU A 208 -1.01 -14.79 13.79
N VAL A 209 -2.24 -14.70 14.29
CA VAL A 209 -2.53 -14.22 15.65
C VAL A 209 -1.95 -15.16 16.72
N LYS A 210 -2.06 -16.49 16.55
CA LYS A 210 -1.43 -17.48 17.45
C LYS A 210 0.10 -17.38 17.45
N LYS A 211 0.71 -16.96 16.34
CA LYS A 211 2.15 -16.71 16.27
C LYS A 211 2.58 -15.42 16.98
N GLY A 212 1.66 -14.56 17.41
CA GLY A 212 1.94 -13.37 18.22
C GLY A 212 1.65 -12.04 17.53
N ILE A 213 1.11 -12.02 16.32
CA ILE A 213 0.71 -10.77 15.65
C ILE A 213 -0.59 -10.27 16.28
N PRO A 214 -0.64 -9.04 16.84
CA PRO A 214 -1.79 -8.58 17.63
C PRO A 214 -3.06 -8.40 16.81
N ILE A 215 -2.94 -7.82 15.61
CA ILE A 215 -4.04 -7.48 14.72
C ILE A 215 -3.69 -7.95 13.30
N VAL A 216 -4.54 -8.79 12.74
CA VAL A 216 -4.45 -9.26 11.35
C VAL A 216 -5.71 -8.86 10.60
N ILE A 217 -5.55 -8.15 9.47
CA ILE A 217 -6.66 -7.72 8.61
C ILE A 217 -6.41 -8.27 7.22
N ILE A 218 -7.14 -9.31 6.82
CA ILE A 218 -6.99 -9.91 5.49
C ILE A 218 -7.94 -9.25 4.51
N THR A 219 -7.41 -8.68 3.42
CA THR A 219 -8.24 -8.16 2.33
C THR A 219 -8.73 -9.29 1.44
N LEU A 220 -10.05 -9.34 1.19
CA LEU A 220 -10.74 -10.41 0.48
C LEU A 220 -11.35 -9.97 -0.87
N GLY A 221 -10.91 -8.83 -1.39
CA GLY A 221 -11.44 -8.24 -2.62
C GLY A 221 -12.94 -7.91 -2.49
N LYS A 222 -13.77 -8.40 -3.42
CA LYS A 222 -15.22 -8.16 -3.42
C LYS A 222 -15.97 -8.70 -2.19
N GLU A 223 -15.35 -9.57 -1.42
CA GLU A 223 -15.90 -10.09 -0.18
C GLU A 223 -15.66 -9.17 1.03
N GLY A 224 -14.85 -8.12 0.88
CA GLY A 224 -14.51 -7.18 1.95
C GLY A 224 -13.22 -7.54 2.69
N VAL A 225 -13.25 -7.57 4.02
CA VAL A 225 -12.06 -7.84 4.83
C VAL A 225 -12.40 -8.69 6.04
N LEU A 226 -11.40 -9.41 6.53
CA LEU A 226 -11.47 -10.24 7.74
C LEU A 226 -10.54 -9.65 8.80
N ILE A 227 -11.11 -9.17 9.90
CA ILE A 227 -10.37 -8.70 11.08
C ILE A 227 -10.21 -9.87 12.04
N THR A 228 -8.99 -10.12 12.51
CA THR A 228 -8.72 -11.15 13.53
C THR A 228 -7.77 -10.61 14.59
N THR A 229 -8.14 -10.81 15.84
CA THR A 229 -7.35 -10.50 17.04
C THR A 229 -7.42 -11.70 17.99
N LYS A 230 -6.74 -11.65 19.12
CA LYS A 230 -6.90 -12.67 20.18
C LYS A 230 -8.33 -12.75 20.76
N LYS A 231 -9.12 -11.66 20.61
CA LYS A 231 -10.46 -11.55 21.24
C LYS A 231 -11.60 -11.92 20.31
N PHE A 232 -11.45 -11.67 19.01
CA PHE A 232 -12.52 -11.90 18.03
C PHE A 232 -11.96 -12.08 16.61
N GLN A 233 -12.80 -12.70 15.78
CA GLN A 233 -12.68 -12.70 14.33
C GLN A 233 -13.98 -12.20 13.72
N LYS A 234 -13.91 -11.24 12.80
CA LYS A 234 -15.09 -10.61 12.20
C LYS A 234 -14.85 -10.23 10.74
N LYS A 235 -15.80 -10.55 9.89
CA LYS A 235 -15.81 -10.12 8.48
C LYS A 235 -16.57 -8.81 8.35
N ILE A 236 -15.98 -7.84 7.65
CA ILE A 236 -16.61 -6.60 7.23
C ILE A 236 -16.84 -6.70 5.72
N PRO A 237 -18.06 -6.65 5.24
CA PRO A 237 -18.34 -6.76 3.80
C PRO A 237 -17.79 -5.55 3.04
N ALA A 238 -17.43 -5.76 1.77
CA ALA A 238 -17.14 -4.66 0.86
C ALA A 238 -18.42 -3.84 0.62
N HIS A 239 -18.26 -2.54 0.44
CA HIS A 239 -19.37 -1.71 -0.02
C HIS A 239 -19.61 -2.00 -1.52
N HIS A 240 -20.85 -2.31 -1.87
CA HIS A 240 -21.23 -2.61 -3.24
C HIS A 240 -21.20 -1.34 -4.10
N VAL A 241 -20.69 -1.47 -5.32
CA VAL A 241 -20.77 -0.43 -6.36
C VAL A 241 -21.31 -1.04 -7.65
N GLU A 242 -22.11 -0.27 -8.39
CA GLU A 242 -22.72 -0.75 -9.62
C GLU A 242 -21.68 -1.03 -10.73
N LYS A 243 -20.64 -0.20 -10.80
CA LYS A 243 -19.62 -0.31 -11.84
C LYS A 243 -18.23 -0.25 -11.25
N VAL A 244 -17.44 -1.30 -11.49
CA VAL A 244 -16.01 -1.35 -11.22
C VAL A 244 -15.27 -1.03 -12.52
N ILE A 245 -14.42 0.01 -12.49
CA ILE A 245 -13.61 0.44 -13.65
C ILE A 245 -12.20 -0.13 -13.52
N ASP A 246 -11.54 0.09 -12.35
CA ASP A 246 -10.16 -0.37 -12.14
C ASP A 246 -9.89 -0.66 -10.66
N THR A 247 -9.40 -1.86 -10.36
CA THR A 247 -9.03 -2.28 -9.01
C THR A 247 -7.57 -2.02 -8.66
N THR A 248 -6.77 -1.41 -9.54
CA THR A 248 -5.38 -1.06 -9.27
C THR A 248 -5.30 -0.07 -8.11
N GLY A 249 -4.49 -0.36 -7.08
CA GLY A 249 -4.39 0.48 -5.89
C GLY A 249 -5.57 0.37 -4.91
N ALA A 250 -6.51 -0.57 -5.12
CA ALA A 250 -7.63 -0.78 -4.19
C ALA A 250 -7.15 -1.21 -2.79
N GLY A 251 -6.14 -2.10 -2.72
CA GLY A 251 -5.48 -2.50 -1.48
C GLY A 251 -4.79 -1.32 -0.80
N ASP A 252 -4.05 -0.53 -1.56
CA ASP A 252 -3.33 0.64 -1.06
C ASP A 252 -4.30 1.69 -0.49
N CYS A 253 -5.41 1.94 -1.20
CA CYS A 253 -6.49 2.82 -0.75
C CYS A 253 -7.13 2.30 0.55
N PHE A 254 -7.42 0.99 0.62
CA PHE A 254 -7.94 0.37 1.83
C PHE A 254 -6.97 0.57 3.01
N ASN A 255 -5.70 0.19 2.83
CA ASN A 255 -4.67 0.27 3.87
C ASN A 255 -4.48 1.72 4.35
N GLY A 256 -4.46 2.68 3.43
CA GLY A 256 -4.34 4.11 3.75
C GLY A 256 -5.56 4.64 4.52
N ALA A 257 -6.76 4.35 4.05
CA ALA A 257 -7.99 4.79 4.71
C ALA A 257 -8.21 4.09 6.07
N PHE A 258 -7.85 2.81 6.20
CA PHE A 258 -7.82 2.12 7.48
C PHE A 258 -6.84 2.81 8.46
N SER A 259 -5.62 3.07 8.02
CA SER A 259 -4.60 3.72 8.84
C SER A 259 -5.02 5.13 9.27
N TYR A 260 -5.66 5.89 8.39
CA TYR A 260 -6.25 7.17 8.74
C TYR A 260 -7.29 7.04 9.85
N GLY A 261 -8.22 6.08 9.74
CA GLY A 261 -9.24 5.84 10.77
C GLY A 261 -8.64 5.36 12.09
N TYR A 262 -7.81 4.34 12.03
CA TYR A 262 -7.30 3.66 13.21
C TYR A 262 -6.21 4.44 13.95
N TRP A 263 -5.18 4.90 13.23
CA TRP A 263 -4.02 5.54 13.84
C TRP A 263 -4.18 7.05 14.04
N ILE A 264 -4.86 7.74 13.12
CA ILE A 264 -4.96 9.21 13.15
C ILE A 264 -6.23 9.66 13.85
N LYS A 265 -7.38 8.98 13.59
CA LYS A 265 -8.65 9.32 14.22
C LYS A 265 -8.93 8.56 15.51
N GLY A 266 -8.15 7.53 15.84
CA GLY A 266 -8.34 6.72 17.04
C GLY A 266 -9.64 5.90 17.05
N TRP A 267 -10.20 5.60 15.85
CA TRP A 267 -11.40 4.79 15.75
C TRP A 267 -11.09 3.32 16.05
N ASP A 268 -12.10 2.56 16.47
CA ASP A 268 -11.97 1.12 16.61
C ASP A 268 -11.72 0.42 15.27
N LEU A 269 -11.33 -0.85 15.33
CA LEU A 269 -10.98 -1.65 14.15
C LEU A 269 -12.14 -1.79 13.15
N GLU A 270 -13.36 -1.96 13.64
CA GLU A 270 -14.54 -2.15 12.79
C GLU A 270 -14.89 -0.85 12.05
N LYS A 271 -14.94 0.26 12.76
CA LYS A 271 -15.22 1.58 12.17
C LYS A 271 -14.16 1.94 11.15
N SER A 272 -12.88 1.72 11.46
CA SER A 272 -11.76 1.99 10.56
C SER A 272 -11.81 1.13 9.29
N CYS A 273 -12.11 -0.18 9.42
CA CYS A 273 -12.28 -1.05 8.26
C CYS A 273 -13.51 -0.69 7.42
N LYS A 274 -14.65 -0.34 8.03
CA LYS A 274 -15.84 0.15 7.30
C LYS A 274 -15.52 1.41 6.50
N TYR A 275 -14.82 2.37 7.10
CA TYR A 275 -14.39 3.58 6.39
C TYR A 275 -13.48 3.26 5.21
N ALA A 276 -12.54 2.35 5.40
CA ALA A 276 -11.63 1.90 4.35
C ALA A 276 -12.36 1.17 3.21
N THR A 277 -13.40 0.35 3.50
CA THR A 277 -14.19 -0.27 2.43
C THR A 277 -14.97 0.77 1.62
N LEU A 278 -15.46 1.84 2.22
CA LEU A 278 -16.13 2.95 1.52
C LEU A 278 -15.16 3.75 0.64
N ALA A 279 -13.97 4.07 1.16
CA ALA A 279 -12.94 4.73 0.39
C ALA A 279 -12.51 3.89 -0.83
N THR A 280 -12.34 2.58 -0.63
CA THR A 280 -12.01 1.63 -1.70
C THR A 280 -13.12 1.52 -2.74
N ALA A 281 -14.38 1.50 -2.31
CA ALA A 281 -15.55 1.47 -3.20
C ALA A 281 -15.58 2.70 -4.12
N LEU A 282 -15.30 3.89 -3.59
CA LEU A 282 -15.21 5.10 -4.38
C LEU A 282 -14.01 5.08 -5.34
N LYS A 283 -12.85 4.57 -4.88
CA LYS A 283 -11.62 4.45 -5.67
C LYS A 283 -11.80 3.59 -6.91
N ILE A 284 -12.39 2.41 -6.81
CA ILE A 284 -12.46 1.44 -7.91
C ILE A 284 -13.39 1.86 -9.07
N GLN A 285 -14.09 2.98 -8.93
CA GLN A 285 -14.93 3.57 -9.96
C GLN A 285 -14.17 4.51 -10.93
N LYS A 286 -12.85 4.66 -10.74
CA LYS A 286 -11.98 5.49 -11.61
C LYS A 286 -10.74 4.70 -12.05
N LEU A 287 -10.23 5.00 -13.25
CA LEU A 287 -9.02 4.39 -13.80
C LEU A 287 -7.76 4.91 -13.08
N GLY A 288 -6.76 4.05 -12.92
CA GLY A 288 -5.44 4.38 -12.35
C GLY A 288 -5.37 4.20 -10.82
N ALA A 289 -4.18 3.89 -10.32
CA ALA A 289 -3.98 3.58 -8.91
C ALA A 289 -4.33 4.74 -7.97
N ARG A 290 -3.89 5.97 -8.30
CA ARG A 290 -4.07 7.17 -7.47
C ARG A 290 -5.24 8.03 -7.89
N THR A 291 -5.61 8.04 -9.17
CA THR A 291 -6.65 8.92 -9.74
C THR A 291 -7.98 8.80 -9.01
N GLY A 292 -8.35 7.58 -8.62
CA GLY A 292 -9.61 7.30 -7.92
C GLY A 292 -9.54 7.44 -6.40
N MET A 293 -8.36 7.64 -5.80
CA MET A 293 -8.25 7.78 -4.34
C MET A 293 -8.98 9.04 -3.88
N PRO A 294 -9.99 8.89 -2.99
CA PRO A 294 -10.81 10.03 -2.61
C PRO A 294 -10.09 11.00 -1.69
N SER A 295 -10.40 12.27 -1.85
CA SER A 295 -10.22 13.25 -0.78
C SER A 295 -11.22 13.00 0.35
N ARG A 296 -10.96 13.57 1.52
CA ARG A 296 -11.89 13.49 2.65
C ARG A 296 -13.28 14.02 2.29
N SER A 297 -13.36 15.13 1.54
CA SER A 297 -14.64 15.73 1.13
C SER A 297 -15.41 14.83 0.18
N GLU A 298 -14.75 14.26 -0.83
CA GLU A 298 -15.39 13.32 -1.78
C GLU A 298 -15.92 12.07 -1.04
N LEU A 299 -15.15 11.53 -0.10
CA LEU A 299 -15.58 10.34 0.66
C LEU A 299 -16.77 10.65 1.57
N LEU A 300 -16.79 11.80 2.25
CA LEU A 300 -17.92 12.22 3.07
C LEU A 300 -19.18 12.48 2.24
N GLN A 301 -19.02 13.06 1.06
CA GLN A 301 -20.11 13.23 0.11
C GLN A 301 -20.67 11.88 -0.36
N PHE A 302 -19.79 10.95 -0.75
CA PHE A 302 -20.17 9.58 -1.14
C PHE A 302 -20.95 8.86 -0.04
N ILE A 303 -20.50 8.96 1.21
CA ILE A 303 -21.16 8.38 2.37
C ILE A 303 -22.58 8.95 2.52
N LYS A 304 -22.73 10.28 2.37
CA LYS A 304 -24.02 10.96 2.48
C LYS A 304 -24.98 10.56 1.35
N GLU A 305 -24.50 10.55 0.11
CA GLU A 305 -25.28 10.20 -1.09
C GLU A 305 -25.79 8.76 -1.05
N ASN A 306 -25.05 7.85 -0.45
CA ASN A 306 -25.45 6.45 -0.26
C ASN A 306 -26.29 6.21 1.02
N GLY A 307 -26.73 7.26 1.71
CA GLY A 307 -27.57 7.16 2.90
C GLY A 307 -26.92 6.44 4.09
N ILE A 308 -25.58 6.37 4.12
CA ILE A 308 -24.84 5.64 5.15
C ILE A 308 -24.76 6.50 6.40
N LYS A 309 -25.31 5.99 7.52
CA LYS A 309 -25.18 6.65 8.82
C LYS A 309 -23.72 6.62 9.28
N TRP A 310 -23.07 7.76 9.25
CA TRP A 310 -21.68 7.92 9.67
C TRP A 310 -21.54 9.02 10.72
N ASN A 311 -21.14 8.66 11.94
CA ASN A 311 -20.80 9.61 12.99
C ASN A 311 -19.29 9.88 12.93
N LEU A 312 -18.91 11.13 12.62
CA LEU A 312 -17.52 11.61 12.58
C LEU A 312 -16.86 11.55 13.95
#